data_78094f4df90436671d9eb4b2cda31465
#
_entry.id   78094f4df90436671d9eb4b2cda31465
#
_cell.length_a   1.000
_cell.length_b   1.000
_cell.length_c   1.000
_cell.angle_alpha   90.00
_cell.angle_beta   90.00
_cell.angle_gamma   90.00
#
_symmetry.space_group_name_H-M   'P 1'
#
loop_
_entity.id
_entity.type
_entity.pdbx_description
1 polymer ?
#
loop_
_entity_poly.entity_id
_entity_poly.type
_entity_poly.pdbx_seq_one_letter_code
_entity_poly.pdbx_strand_id
1 'polypeptide(L)'
;TSPESIDPEWKALRRMTADGWDSYLDSTLNTTDILTAIRNLTPGHREYMNLKRALSHYRQIESAGGWGTFNTSLPKLVKGMRHPDVASLRLRPAVTQGPIGFDPADEEMFDQVLHDQVVVFQQRNGLEADGVVGKSTVEALNIPVSERISVITANLERWRWVSDDLGDRYVMVNSADYNMRFIENGEQTFTAKAIVGTSKRQTPVFSSVMKYLVVNPDWTVPPQILKQDVIPDLMKDSSYLQR
;
A
#
# COMPACT_ATOMS: atom_id res chain seq x y z
N THR A 1 -5.38 -2.47 20.75
CA THR A 1 -4.85 -1.08 20.72
C THR A 1 -5.84 -0.23 19.95
N SER A 2 -6.29 0.91 20.51
CA SER A 2 -7.20 1.78 19.76
C SER A 2 -6.42 2.58 18.70
N PRO A 3 -7.03 2.89 17.52
CA PRO A 3 -6.38 3.67 16.49
C PRO A 3 -5.81 4.99 17.00
N GLU A 4 -6.55 5.67 17.88
CA GLU A 4 -6.18 6.98 18.43
C GLU A 4 -4.98 6.94 19.39
N SER A 5 -4.63 5.75 19.92
CA SER A 5 -3.40 5.59 20.72
C SER A 5 -2.14 5.59 19.82
N ILE A 6 -2.31 5.34 18.52
CA ILE A 6 -1.23 5.33 17.52
C ILE A 6 -1.25 6.62 16.71
N ASP A 7 -2.43 7.05 16.29
CA ASP A 7 -2.68 8.27 15.53
C ASP A 7 -3.84 9.06 16.18
N PRO A 8 -3.53 10.09 16.99
CA PRO A 8 -4.56 10.90 17.66
C PRO A 8 -5.50 11.63 16.70
N GLU A 9 -5.11 11.80 15.44
CA GLU A 9 -5.93 12.41 14.39
C GLU A 9 -6.80 11.40 13.65
N TRP A 10 -6.77 10.12 14.03
CA TRP A 10 -7.61 9.09 13.41
C TRP A 10 -9.10 9.41 13.58
N LYS A 11 -9.78 9.66 12.48
CA LYS A 11 -11.20 10.00 12.42
C LYS A 11 -12.00 9.10 11.47
N ALA A 12 -11.44 7.97 11.10
CA ALA A 12 -12.16 7.00 10.29
C ALA A 12 -13.28 6.32 11.10
N LEU A 13 -14.34 5.89 10.39
CA LEU A 13 -15.42 5.11 11.00
C LEU A 13 -14.85 3.85 11.63
N ARG A 14 -15.18 3.62 12.88
CA ARG A 14 -14.80 2.41 13.60
C ARG A 14 -15.70 1.25 13.22
N ARG A 15 -15.08 0.08 13.17
CA ARG A 15 -15.81 -1.16 12.97
C ARG A 15 -16.82 -1.43 14.10
N MET A 16 -16.45 -1.12 15.34
CA MET A 16 -17.30 -1.33 16.51
C MET A 16 -17.02 -0.28 17.58
N THR A 17 -18.07 0.21 18.22
CA THR A 17 -17.98 1.09 19.39
C THR A 17 -17.73 0.27 20.65
N ALA A 18 -17.38 0.91 21.78
CA ALA A 18 -17.18 0.22 23.07
C ALA A 18 -18.45 -0.57 23.46
N ASP A 19 -19.62 0.07 23.43
CA ASP A 19 -20.91 -0.57 23.76
C ASP A 19 -21.25 -1.72 22.81
N GLY A 20 -20.82 -1.61 21.55
CA GLY A 20 -20.95 -2.69 20.56
C GLY A 20 -20.12 -3.93 20.91
N TRP A 21 -18.94 -3.74 21.46
CA TRP A 21 -18.10 -4.85 21.95
C TRP A 21 -18.75 -5.58 23.13
N ASP A 22 -19.29 -4.85 24.11
CA ASP A 22 -19.96 -5.45 25.26
C ASP A 22 -21.17 -6.29 24.81
N SER A 23 -22.03 -5.73 23.96
CA SER A 23 -23.17 -6.45 23.37
C SER A 23 -22.77 -7.68 22.57
N TYR A 24 -21.65 -7.57 21.81
CA TYR A 24 -21.14 -8.69 21.03
C TYR A 24 -20.60 -9.81 21.92
N LEU A 25 -19.85 -9.46 22.97
CA LEU A 25 -19.32 -10.43 23.93
C LEU A 25 -20.46 -11.15 24.66
N ASP A 26 -21.46 -10.43 25.13
CA ASP A 26 -22.63 -11.02 25.78
C ASP A 26 -23.38 -11.98 24.86
N SER A 27 -23.60 -11.60 23.62
CA SER A 27 -24.23 -12.47 22.63
C SER A 27 -23.38 -13.70 22.29
N THR A 28 -22.06 -13.55 22.26
CA THR A 28 -21.11 -14.65 21.97
C THR A 28 -21.03 -15.64 23.13
N LEU A 29 -21.03 -15.17 24.37
CA LEU A 29 -21.02 -16.02 25.56
C LEU A 29 -22.30 -16.89 25.68
N ASN A 30 -23.39 -16.40 25.10
CA ASN A 30 -24.67 -17.11 25.04
C ASN A 30 -24.85 -18.01 23.83
N THR A 31 -23.85 -18.07 22.91
CA THR A 31 -23.89 -18.93 21.72
C THR A 31 -23.10 -20.22 21.92
N THR A 32 -23.55 -21.31 21.31
CA THR A 32 -22.85 -22.60 21.31
C THR A 32 -21.73 -22.69 20.28
N ASP A 33 -21.66 -21.76 19.33
CA ASP A 33 -20.64 -21.73 18.26
C ASP A 33 -19.67 -20.55 18.38
N ILE A 34 -18.73 -20.69 19.35
CA ILE A 34 -17.66 -19.72 19.58
C ILE A 34 -16.77 -19.55 18.33
N LEU A 35 -16.55 -20.61 17.53
CA LEU A 35 -15.70 -20.52 16.34
C LEU A 35 -16.31 -19.61 15.27
N THR A 36 -17.62 -19.71 15.07
CA THR A 36 -18.33 -18.80 14.16
C THR A 36 -18.30 -17.35 14.68
N ALA A 37 -18.48 -17.15 15.98
CA ALA A 37 -18.36 -15.82 16.56
C ALA A 37 -16.96 -15.21 16.34
N ILE A 38 -15.89 -15.98 16.57
CA ILE A 38 -14.52 -15.52 16.31
C ILE A 38 -14.31 -15.24 14.80
N ARG A 39 -14.85 -16.05 13.93
CA ARG A 39 -14.77 -15.82 12.45
C ARG A 39 -15.47 -14.54 12.05
N ASN A 40 -16.61 -14.22 12.65
CA ASN A 40 -17.35 -12.98 12.38
C ASN A 40 -16.60 -11.71 12.85
N LEU A 41 -15.60 -11.86 13.74
CA LEU A 41 -14.68 -10.77 14.07
C LEU A 41 -13.62 -10.49 13.00
N THR A 42 -13.50 -11.35 12.00
CA THR A 42 -12.56 -11.14 10.90
C THR A 42 -13.14 -10.12 9.92
N PRO A 43 -12.39 -9.05 9.53
CA PRO A 43 -12.85 -8.13 8.51
C PRO A 43 -13.23 -8.84 7.20
N GLY A 44 -14.39 -8.49 6.64
CA GLY A 44 -14.90 -9.06 5.39
C GLY A 44 -14.27 -8.47 4.12
N HIS A 45 -13.46 -7.43 4.24
CA HIS A 45 -12.86 -6.72 3.12
C HIS A 45 -11.95 -7.61 2.27
N ARG A 46 -12.09 -7.52 0.95
CA ARG A 46 -11.26 -8.25 -0.02
C ARG A 46 -9.77 -8.00 0.19
N GLU A 47 -9.39 -6.78 0.49
CA GLU A 47 -8.01 -6.36 0.78
C GLU A 47 -7.44 -7.08 2.00
N TYR A 48 -8.24 -7.19 3.08
CA TYR A 48 -7.84 -7.94 4.27
C TYR A 48 -7.58 -9.41 3.96
N MET A 49 -8.47 -10.03 3.18
CA MET A 49 -8.29 -11.43 2.77
C MET A 49 -7.08 -11.64 1.87
N ASN A 50 -6.79 -10.68 0.98
CA ASN A 50 -5.60 -10.70 0.14
C ASN A 50 -4.32 -10.54 0.97
N LEU A 51 -4.31 -9.65 1.97
CA LEU A 51 -3.18 -9.50 2.91
C LEU A 51 -2.95 -10.77 3.73
N LYS A 52 -4.02 -11.47 4.17
CA LYS A 52 -3.87 -12.77 4.85
C LYS A 52 -3.20 -13.82 3.97
N ARG A 53 -3.59 -13.90 2.69
CA ARG A 53 -2.95 -14.83 1.73
C ARG A 53 -1.49 -14.45 1.50
N ALA A 54 -1.21 -13.17 1.32
CA ALA A 54 0.14 -12.66 1.18
C ALA A 54 0.99 -12.98 2.44
N LEU A 55 0.46 -12.77 3.64
CA LEU A 55 1.16 -13.10 4.89
C LEU A 55 1.54 -14.58 4.95
N SER A 56 0.61 -15.48 4.60
CA SER A 56 0.90 -16.92 4.55
C SER A 56 2.02 -17.24 3.56
N HIS A 57 1.98 -16.66 2.37
CA HIS A 57 3.00 -16.84 1.34
C HIS A 57 4.38 -16.33 1.80
N TYR A 58 4.46 -15.10 2.33
CA TYR A 58 5.73 -14.55 2.79
C TYR A 58 6.31 -15.31 3.99
N ARG A 59 5.49 -15.85 4.88
CA ARG A 59 5.95 -16.74 5.97
C ARG A 59 6.52 -18.05 5.45
N GLN A 60 5.98 -18.61 4.38
CA GLN A 60 6.55 -19.79 3.73
C GLN A 60 7.93 -19.47 3.13
N ILE A 61 8.08 -18.32 2.47
CA ILE A 61 9.37 -17.85 1.96
C ILE A 61 10.37 -17.68 3.11
N GLU A 62 9.96 -17.04 4.21
CA GLU A 62 10.80 -16.83 5.39
C GLU A 62 11.27 -18.17 5.99
N SER A 63 10.36 -19.12 6.14
CA SER A 63 10.69 -20.45 6.67
C SER A 63 11.63 -21.27 5.76
N ALA A 64 11.64 -20.96 4.46
CA ALA A 64 12.57 -21.51 3.48
C ALA A 64 13.93 -20.77 3.42
N GLY A 65 14.17 -19.81 4.33
CA GLY A 65 15.43 -19.06 4.39
C GLY A 65 15.39 -17.68 3.74
N GLY A 66 14.22 -17.24 3.26
CA GLY A 66 14.05 -15.94 2.60
C GLY A 66 14.63 -15.91 1.18
N TRP A 67 14.98 -14.74 0.71
CA TRP A 67 15.53 -14.54 -0.64
C TRP A 67 16.93 -13.93 -0.70
N GLY A 68 17.68 -13.91 0.36
CA GLY A 68 19.06 -13.38 0.38
C GLY A 68 19.17 -11.92 -0.16
N THR A 69 20.34 -11.47 -0.53
CA THR A 69 20.61 -10.13 -1.07
C THR A 69 20.94 -10.21 -2.56
N PHE A 70 20.36 -9.32 -3.36
CA PHE A 70 20.72 -9.11 -4.76
C PHE A 70 21.72 -7.96 -4.88
N ASN A 71 22.86 -8.22 -5.51
CA ASN A 71 23.89 -7.22 -5.78
C ASN A 71 24.23 -7.24 -7.27
N THR A 72 24.52 -6.07 -7.79
CA THR A 72 25.07 -5.91 -9.15
C THR A 72 26.14 -4.83 -9.14
N SER A 73 27.18 -5.04 -9.91
CA SER A 73 28.22 -4.03 -10.15
C SER A 73 27.84 -3.05 -11.24
N LEU A 74 26.77 -3.34 -11.98
CA LEU A 74 26.30 -2.49 -13.08
C LEU A 74 25.38 -1.38 -12.54
N PRO A 75 25.44 -0.18 -13.13
CA PRO A 75 24.55 0.92 -12.77
C PRO A 75 23.07 0.62 -13.07
N LYS A 76 22.81 -0.25 -14.03
CA LYS A 76 21.47 -0.75 -14.39
C LYS A 76 21.55 -2.03 -15.20
N LEU A 77 20.49 -2.86 -15.11
CA LEU A 77 20.24 -3.98 -16.00
C LEU A 77 19.01 -3.65 -16.84
N VAL A 78 19.09 -3.90 -18.14
CA VAL A 78 18.02 -3.60 -19.11
C VAL A 78 17.82 -4.78 -20.06
N LYS A 79 16.63 -4.87 -20.63
CA LYS A 79 16.31 -5.85 -21.66
C LYS A 79 17.32 -5.85 -22.80
N GLY A 80 17.73 -7.03 -23.24
CA GLY A 80 18.72 -7.26 -24.27
C GLY A 80 20.17 -7.39 -23.74
N MET A 81 20.42 -7.10 -22.48
CA MET A 81 21.74 -7.31 -21.86
C MET A 81 21.95 -8.77 -21.52
N ARG A 82 23.23 -9.20 -21.62
CA ARG A 82 23.71 -10.51 -21.13
C ARG A 82 24.73 -10.26 -20.02
N HIS A 83 24.45 -10.77 -18.81
CA HIS A 83 25.33 -10.60 -17.66
C HIS A 83 25.04 -11.68 -16.59
N PRO A 84 26.05 -12.18 -15.86
CA PRO A 84 25.84 -13.16 -14.79
C PRO A 84 24.83 -12.70 -13.70
N ASP A 85 24.77 -11.38 -13.42
CA ASP A 85 23.82 -10.85 -12.43
C ASP A 85 22.36 -11.03 -12.87
N VAL A 86 22.09 -11.23 -14.16
CA VAL A 86 20.73 -11.51 -14.67
C VAL A 86 20.23 -12.87 -14.17
N ALA A 87 21.08 -13.88 -14.13
CA ALA A 87 20.73 -15.18 -13.56
C ALA A 87 20.34 -15.04 -12.08
N SER A 88 21.10 -14.26 -11.31
CA SER A 88 20.78 -13.97 -9.91
C SER A 88 19.48 -13.17 -9.75
N LEU A 89 19.20 -12.23 -10.66
CA LEU A 89 17.97 -11.44 -10.67
C LEU A 89 16.73 -12.32 -10.89
N ARG A 90 16.82 -13.33 -11.77
CA ARG A 90 15.70 -14.24 -12.07
C ARG A 90 15.20 -14.98 -10.84
N LEU A 91 16.06 -15.27 -9.88
CA LEU A 91 15.67 -15.94 -8.63
C LEU A 91 14.76 -15.07 -7.76
N ARG A 92 14.85 -13.74 -7.86
CA ARG A 92 14.04 -12.82 -7.05
C ARG A 92 12.57 -12.79 -7.44
N PRO A 93 12.22 -12.48 -8.71
CA PRO A 93 10.84 -12.57 -9.16
C PRO A 93 10.25 -13.98 -8.99
N ALA A 94 11.02 -15.04 -9.18
CA ALA A 94 10.57 -16.41 -9.00
C ALA A 94 10.10 -16.69 -7.56
N VAL A 95 10.84 -16.18 -6.55
CA VAL A 95 10.47 -16.34 -5.15
C VAL A 95 9.19 -15.58 -4.80
N THR A 96 9.03 -14.36 -5.33
CA THR A 96 7.91 -13.47 -4.97
C THR A 96 6.65 -13.65 -5.82
N GLN A 97 6.77 -14.21 -7.02
CA GLN A 97 5.68 -14.30 -7.99
C GLN A 97 5.36 -15.72 -8.46
N GLY A 98 6.11 -16.72 -7.99
CA GLY A 98 6.03 -18.10 -8.45
C GLY A 98 7.01 -18.41 -9.60
N PRO A 99 7.03 -19.66 -10.09
CA PRO A 99 7.97 -20.10 -11.09
C PRO A 99 7.86 -19.29 -12.38
N ILE A 100 9.02 -18.89 -12.92
CA ILE A 100 9.14 -18.18 -14.18
C ILE A 100 9.39 -19.22 -15.27
N GLY A 101 8.60 -19.20 -16.33
CA GLY A 101 8.94 -19.90 -17.57
C GLY A 101 10.07 -19.13 -18.27
N PHE A 102 11.29 -19.59 -18.18
CA PHE A 102 12.41 -19.08 -18.95
C PHE A 102 13.10 -20.23 -19.71
N ASP A 103 13.82 -19.90 -20.77
CA ASP A 103 14.67 -20.88 -21.45
C ASP A 103 15.90 -21.14 -20.57
N PRO A 104 16.07 -22.36 -20.01
CA PRO A 104 17.24 -22.67 -19.19
C PRO A 104 18.58 -22.54 -19.94
N ALA A 105 18.54 -22.52 -21.29
CA ALA A 105 19.74 -22.39 -22.12
C ALA A 105 20.35 -20.98 -22.06
N ASP A 106 19.63 -19.97 -21.58
CA ASP A 106 20.10 -18.59 -21.55
C ASP A 106 19.69 -17.81 -20.29
N GLU A 107 20.15 -18.28 -19.14
CA GLU A 107 19.85 -17.68 -17.82
C GLU A 107 20.39 -16.27 -17.68
N GLU A 108 21.49 -15.94 -18.36
CA GLU A 108 22.15 -14.63 -18.29
C GLU A 108 21.53 -13.57 -19.19
N MET A 109 20.60 -13.95 -20.08
CA MET A 109 19.95 -13.01 -20.98
C MET A 109 18.78 -12.28 -20.31
N PHE A 110 18.80 -10.97 -20.30
CA PHE A 110 17.65 -10.16 -19.88
C PHE A 110 16.61 -10.13 -21.02
N ASP A 111 15.79 -11.17 -21.07
CA ASP A 111 14.78 -11.38 -22.10
C ASP A 111 13.49 -10.58 -21.84
N GLN A 112 12.48 -10.73 -22.72
CA GLN A 112 11.19 -10.08 -22.55
C GLN A 112 10.43 -10.59 -21.33
N VAL A 113 10.53 -11.88 -21.01
CA VAL A 113 9.83 -12.48 -19.86
C VAL A 113 10.33 -11.87 -18.57
N LEU A 114 11.65 -11.74 -18.39
CA LEU A 114 12.23 -11.11 -17.20
C LEU A 114 11.87 -9.62 -17.13
N HIS A 115 11.89 -8.91 -18.28
CA HIS A 115 11.47 -7.51 -18.34
C HIS A 115 10.05 -7.33 -17.81
N ASP A 116 9.08 -8.13 -18.29
CA ASP A 116 7.68 -8.01 -17.91
C ASP A 116 7.50 -8.34 -16.41
N GLN A 117 8.30 -9.24 -15.88
CA GLN A 117 8.30 -9.55 -14.45
C GLN A 117 8.89 -8.43 -13.59
N VAL A 118 9.94 -7.78 -14.07
CA VAL A 118 10.48 -6.58 -13.42
C VAL A 118 9.43 -5.47 -13.42
N VAL A 119 8.73 -5.24 -14.53
CA VAL A 119 7.62 -4.28 -14.61
C VAL A 119 6.55 -4.58 -13.54
N VAL A 120 6.10 -5.83 -13.44
CA VAL A 120 5.11 -6.23 -12.42
C VAL A 120 5.67 -6.05 -11.01
N PHE A 121 6.94 -6.39 -10.76
CA PHE A 121 7.59 -6.15 -9.47
C PHE A 121 7.63 -4.66 -9.13
N GLN A 122 8.02 -3.80 -10.07
CA GLN A 122 8.06 -2.35 -9.89
C GLN A 122 6.67 -1.79 -9.56
N GLN A 123 5.63 -2.18 -10.31
CA GLN A 123 4.24 -1.79 -10.04
C GLN A 123 3.79 -2.14 -8.61
N ARG A 124 4.09 -3.37 -8.16
CA ARG A 124 3.73 -3.83 -6.81
C ARG A 124 4.49 -3.11 -5.70
N ASN A 125 5.62 -2.53 -6.01
CA ASN A 125 6.46 -1.81 -5.05
C ASN A 125 6.34 -0.28 -5.17
N GLY A 126 5.39 0.23 -5.99
CA GLY A 126 5.18 1.67 -6.17
C GLY A 126 6.33 2.39 -6.88
N LEU A 127 7.14 1.66 -7.65
CA LEU A 127 8.24 2.19 -8.46
C LEU A 127 7.74 2.57 -9.86
N GLU A 128 8.53 3.34 -10.59
CA GLU A 128 8.34 3.53 -12.02
C GLU A 128 8.47 2.17 -12.74
N ALA A 129 7.44 1.78 -13.48
CA ALA A 129 7.33 0.45 -14.08
C ALA A 129 7.90 0.46 -15.50
N ASP A 130 9.20 0.75 -15.62
CA ASP A 130 9.95 0.88 -16.88
C ASP A 130 10.71 -0.40 -17.28
N GLY A 131 10.70 -1.42 -16.42
CA GLY A 131 11.42 -2.68 -16.62
C GLY A 131 12.94 -2.55 -16.49
N VAL A 132 13.46 -1.42 -16.02
CA VAL A 132 14.89 -1.19 -15.79
C VAL A 132 15.25 -1.50 -14.34
N VAL A 133 16.22 -2.36 -14.13
CA VAL A 133 16.72 -2.65 -12.77
C VAL A 133 17.82 -1.65 -12.43
N GLY A 134 17.41 -0.48 -11.97
CA GLY A 134 18.27 0.57 -11.44
C GLY A 134 18.34 0.53 -9.91
N LYS A 135 18.94 1.56 -9.30
CA LYS A 135 19.19 1.66 -7.85
C LYS A 135 17.92 1.43 -7.01
N SER A 136 16.83 2.12 -7.33
CA SER A 136 15.56 2.00 -6.57
C SER A 136 14.96 0.59 -6.67
N THR A 137 15.08 -0.06 -7.83
CA THR A 137 14.62 -1.43 -8.02
C THR A 137 15.48 -2.41 -7.21
N VAL A 138 16.81 -2.22 -7.18
CA VAL A 138 17.72 -3.03 -6.36
C VAL A 138 17.44 -2.85 -4.86
N GLU A 139 17.21 -1.63 -4.40
CA GLU A 139 16.83 -1.35 -3.02
C GLU A 139 15.52 -2.07 -2.65
N ALA A 140 14.51 -2.00 -3.48
CA ALA A 140 13.24 -2.71 -3.27
C ALA A 140 13.37 -4.24 -3.31
N LEU A 141 14.24 -4.77 -4.16
CA LEU A 141 14.58 -6.20 -4.20
C LEU A 141 15.24 -6.66 -2.90
N ASN A 142 15.98 -5.81 -2.23
CA ASN A 142 16.74 -6.12 -1.03
C ASN A 142 15.99 -5.89 0.28
N ILE A 143 14.74 -5.45 0.24
CA ILE A 143 13.90 -5.39 1.45
C ILE A 143 13.73 -6.83 1.97
N PRO A 144 14.13 -7.11 3.22
CA PRO A 144 14.04 -8.46 3.80
C PRO A 144 12.59 -8.97 3.85
N VAL A 145 12.42 -10.29 3.77
CA VAL A 145 11.08 -10.90 3.88
C VAL A 145 10.42 -10.61 5.23
N SER A 146 11.17 -10.56 6.31
CA SER A 146 10.69 -10.21 7.66
C SER A 146 10.11 -8.80 7.72
N GLU A 147 10.71 -7.84 7.01
CA GLU A 147 10.18 -6.48 6.91
C GLU A 147 8.86 -6.45 6.13
N ARG A 148 8.76 -7.20 5.03
CA ARG A 148 7.49 -7.38 4.29
C ARG A 148 6.40 -7.97 5.19
N ILE A 149 6.72 -8.99 5.97
CA ILE A 149 5.80 -9.61 6.94
C ILE A 149 5.34 -8.57 7.96
N SER A 150 6.25 -7.76 8.49
CA SER A 150 5.94 -6.72 9.47
C SER A 150 4.98 -5.68 8.89
N VAL A 151 5.22 -5.20 7.67
CA VAL A 151 4.35 -4.26 6.96
C VAL A 151 2.96 -4.86 6.70
N ILE A 152 2.89 -6.12 6.25
CA ILE A 152 1.61 -6.81 6.03
C ILE A 152 0.84 -6.95 7.34
N THR A 153 1.52 -7.33 8.42
CA THR A 153 0.90 -7.50 9.74
C THR A 153 0.34 -6.17 10.27
N ALA A 154 1.10 -5.07 10.14
CA ALA A 154 0.62 -3.74 10.52
C ALA A 154 -0.61 -3.31 9.70
N ASN A 155 -0.65 -3.61 8.40
CA ASN A 155 -1.81 -3.28 7.57
C ASN A 155 -3.02 -4.18 7.86
N LEU A 156 -2.82 -5.46 8.21
CA LEU A 156 -3.90 -6.31 8.70
C LEU A 156 -4.53 -5.75 9.98
N GLU A 157 -3.71 -5.20 10.89
CA GLU A 157 -4.24 -4.54 12.09
C GLU A 157 -5.03 -3.28 11.73
N ARG A 158 -4.52 -2.43 10.81
CA ARG A 158 -5.25 -1.23 10.35
C ARG A 158 -6.61 -1.56 9.73
N TRP A 159 -6.71 -2.65 8.97
CA TRP A 159 -7.98 -3.10 8.41
C TRP A 159 -9.01 -3.51 9.46
N ARG A 160 -8.59 -3.94 10.65
CA ARG A 160 -9.50 -4.24 11.78
C ARG A 160 -10.16 -3.00 12.35
N TRP A 161 -9.60 -1.83 12.09
CA TRP A 161 -10.15 -0.55 12.57
C TRP A 161 -11.18 0.03 11.60
N VAL A 162 -11.15 -0.37 10.34
CA VAL A 162 -12.07 0.09 9.31
C VAL A 162 -13.43 -0.58 9.49
N SER A 163 -14.53 0.19 9.30
CA SER A 163 -15.89 -0.36 9.33
C SER A 163 -16.07 -1.45 8.28
N ASP A 164 -16.75 -2.54 8.60
CA ASP A 164 -17.11 -3.57 7.64
C ASP A 164 -18.12 -3.06 6.60
N ASP A 165 -18.95 -2.10 6.96
CA ASP A 165 -19.89 -1.45 6.06
C ASP A 165 -19.33 -0.09 5.63
N LEU A 166 -18.92 -0.03 4.38
CA LEU A 166 -18.49 1.20 3.68
C LEU A 166 -19.57 1.71 2.73
N GLY A 167 -20.73 1.03 2.68
CA GLY A 167 -21.81 1.28 1.72
C GLY A 167 -21.53 0.73 0.33
N ASP A 168 -22.56 0.77 -0.53
CA ASP A 168 -22.46 0.25 -1.90
C ASP A 168 -21.56 1.11 -2.80
N ARG A 169 -21.40 2.39 -2.44
CA ARG A 169 -20.57 3.36 -3.17
C ARG A 169 -19.69 4.14 -2.23
N TYR A 170 -18.37 4.09 -2.47
CA TYR A 170 -17.43 4.87 -1.70
C TYR A 170 -16.17 5.22 -2.47
N VAL A 171 -15.50 6.28 -2.01
CA VAL A 171 -14.17 6.65 -2.45
C VAL A 171 -13.18 6.22 -1.37
N MET A 172 -12.18 5.45 -1.77
CA MET A 172 -11.06 5.07 -0.91
C MET A 172 -9.80 5.76 -1.41
N VAL A 173 -9.17 6.56 -0.54
CA VAL A 173 -7.88 7.20 -0.81
C VAL A 173 -6.82 6.49 0.02
N ASN A 174 -5.86 5.86 -0.64
CA ASN A 174 -4.71 5.28 0.01
C ASN A 174 -3.51 6.24 -0.08
N SER A 175 -3.20 6.89 1.04
CA SER A 175 -2.12 7.86 1.10
C SER A 175 -0.74 7.26 0.85
N ALA A 176 -0.55 5.96 1.08
CA ALA A 176 0.73 5.29 0.93
C ALA A 176 1.08 4.98 -0.54
N ASP A 177 0.07 4.79 -1.40
CA ASP A 177 0.26 4.54 -2.84
C ASP A 177 -0.16 5.72 -3.73
N TYR A 178 -0.52 6.86 -3.11
CA TYR A 178 -0.95 8.07 -3.81
C TYR A 178 -2.12 7.82 -4.76
N ASN A 179 -3.04 6.94 -4.38
CA ASN A 179 -4.11 6.49 -5.26
C ASN A 179 -5.49 6.69 -4.62
N MET A 180 -6.43 7.09 -5.46
CA MET A 180 -7.84 7.17 -5.16
C MET A 180 -8.59 6.15 -6.01
N ARG A 181 -9.50 5.40 -5.39
CA ARG A 181 -10.35 4.40 -6.03
C ARG A 181 -11.80 4.73 -5.74
N PHE A 182 -12.63 4.67 -6.75
CA PHE A 182 -14.07 4.70 -6.60
C PHE A 182 -14.58 3.27 -6.71
N ILE A 183 -15.30 2.84 -5.69
CA ILE A 183 -15.88 1.50 -5.58
C ILE A 183 -17.39 1.61 -5.67
N GLU A 184 -18.02 0.79 -6.49
CA GLU A 184 -19.45 0.67 -6.64
C GLU A 184 -19.85 -0.80 -6.65
N ASN A 185 -20.74 -1.21 -5.74
CA ASN A 185 -21.18 -2.59 -5.56
C ASN A 185 -20.02 -3.61 -5.42
N GLY A 186 -18.95 -3.21 -4.70
CA GLY A 186 -17.76 -4.04 -4.49
C GLY A 186 -16.77 -4.07 -5.66
N GLU A 187 -17.07 -3.42 -6.79
CA GLU A 187 -16.20 -3.35 -7.96
C GLU A 187 -15.53 -1.98 -8.08
N GLN A 188 -14.25 -1.96 -8.44
CA GLN A 188 -13.52 -0.71 -8.72
C GLN A 188 -13.90 -0.21 -10.10
N THR A 189 -14.64 0.90 -10.15
CA THR A 189 -15.12 1.50 -11.41
C THR A 189 -14.23 2.63 -11.92
N PHE A 190 -13.46 3.26 -11.00
CA PHE A 190 -12.55 4.34 -11.38
C PHE A 190 -11.34 4.39 -10.46
N THR A 191 -10.22 4.87 -10.98
CA THR A 191 -8.99 5.15 -10.21
C THR A 191 -8.34 6.42 -10.72
N ALA A 192 -7.71 7.17 -9.81
CA ALA A 192 -6.91 8.35 -10.12
C ALA A 192 -5.76 8.51 -9.12
N LYS A 193 -4.71 9.22 -9.52
CA LYS A 193 -3.66 9.62 -8.58
C LYS A 193 -4.20 10.68 -7.61
N ALA A 194 -3.83 10.55 -6.34
CA ALA A 194 -4.17 11.50 -5.30
C ALA A 194 -2.93 12.25 -4.83
N ILE A 195 -3.07 13.56 -4.61
CA ILE A 195 -2.05 14.36 -3.93
C ILE A 195 -2.30 14.24 -2.43
N VAL A 196 -1.28 13.83 -1.70
CA VAL A 196 -1.33 13.68 -0.24
C VAL A 196 -0.27 14.56 0.42
N GLY A 197 -0.43 14.79 1.72
CA GLY A 197 0.49 15.58 2.50
C GLY A 197 1.88 14.93 2.64
N THR A 198 2.84 15.75 3.05
CA THR A 198 4.20 15.31 3.36
C THR A 198 4.29 14.74 4.78
N SER A 199 5.43 14.14 5.15
CA SER A 199 5.70 13.68 6.52
C SER A 199 5.58 14.77 7.59
N LYS A 200 5.80 16.05 7.20
CA LYS A 200 5.65 17.20 8.11
C LYS A 200 4.23 17.77 8.15
N ARG A 201 3.41 17.48 7.15
CA ARG A 201 2.02 17.94 7.00
C ARG A 201 1.20 16.77 6.45
N GLN A 202 0.96 15.80 7.31
CA GLN A 202 0.32 14.56 6.93
C GLN A 202 -1.16 14.79 6.57
N THR A 203 -1.63 14.06 5.58
CA THR A 203 -3.07 13.94 5.32
C THR A 203 -3.68 13.11 6.45
N PRO A 204 -4.64 13.62 7.21
CA PRO A 204 -5.26 12.88 8.29
C PRO A 204 -6.05 11.67 7.76
N VAL A 205 -6.14 10.62 8.57
CA VAL A 205 -6.98 9.46 8.27
C VAL A 205 -8.39 9.74 8.78
N PHE A 206 -9.36 9.82 7.88
CA PHE A 206 -10.74 10.09 8.23
C PHE A 206 -11.73 9.39 7.29
N SER A 207 -12.98 9.26 7.74
CA SER A 207 -14.12 8.91 6.90
C SER A 207 -15.15 10.02 6.94
N SER A 208 -15.77 10.30 5.80
CA SER A 208 -16.81 11.31 5.68
C SER A 208 -17.78 10.96 4.55
N VAL A 209 -18.96 11.54 4.59
CA VAL A 209 -19.96 11.40 3.53
C VAL A 209 -19.78 12.53 2.51
N MET A 210 -19.61 12.17 1.22
CA MET A 210 -19.59 13.14 0.13
C MET A 210 -20.99 13.72 -0.05
N LYS A 211 -21.13 15.03 0.14
CA LYS A 211 -22.43 15.72 0.05
C LYS A 211 -22.61 16.52 -1.23
N TYR A 212 -21.52 17.04 -1.78
CA TYR A 212 -21.54 17.86 -2.99
C TYR A 212 -20.18 17.87 -3.67
N LEU A 213 -20.19 18.23 -4.96
CA LEU A 213 -19.00 18.47 -5.77
C LEU A 213 -18.95 19.97 -6.11
N VAL A 214 -17.77 20.54 -5.98
CA VAL A 214 -17.51 21.93 -6.42
C VAL A 214 -16.66 21.87 -7.68
N VAL A 215 -17.15 22.44 -8.77
CA VAL A 215 -16.42 22.55 -10.04
C VAL A 215 -15.67 23.87 -10.05
N ASN A 216 -14.40 23.84 -10.44
CA ASN A 216 -13.50 25.00 -10.40
C ASN A 216 -13.48 25.70 -9.02
N PRO A 217 -13.16 24.97 -7.94
CA PRO A 217 -13.14 25.57 -6.61
C PRO A 217 -12.03 26.61 -6.48
N ASP A 218 -12.30 27.69 -5.78
CA ASP A 218 -11.27 28.59 -5.29
C ASP A 218 -10.44 27.87 -4.21
N TRP A 219 -9.14 28.06 -4.23
CA TRP A 219 -8.28 27.57 -3.17
C TRP A 219 -8.09 28.65 -2.10
N THR A 220 -8.78 28.51 -0.99
CA THR A 220 -8.54 29.31 0.19
C THR A 220 -7.31 28.78 0.93
N VAL A 221 -6.27 29.58 1.03
CA VAL A 221 -5.01 29.19 1.71
C VAL A 221 -5.30 28.95 3.20
N PRO A 222 -5.08 27.75 3.74
CA PRO A 222 -5.25 27.49 5.16
C PRO A 222 -4.34 28.41 6.01
N PRO A 223 -4.83 28.89 7.19
CA PRO A 223 -4.09 29.85 8.01
C PRO A 223 -2.66 29.41 8.37
N GLN A 224 -2.46 28.11 8.55
CA GLN A 224 -1.14 27.55 8.87
C GLN A 224 -0.18 27.64 7.67
N ILE A 225 -0.63 27.32 6.46
CA ILE A 225 0.14 27.46 5.23
C ILE A 225 0.42 28.93 4.93
N LEU A 226 -0.59 29.79 5.11
CA LEU A 226 -0.42 31.22 4.94
C LEU A 226 0.72 31.77 5.83
N LYS A 227 0.70 31.41 7.12
CA LYS A 227 1.67 31.88 8.11
C LYS A 227 3.07 31.29 7.93
N GLN A 228 3.17 30.00 7.57
CA GLN A 228 4.45 29.27 7.55
C GLN A 228 5.16 29.34 6.20
N ASP A 229 4.42 29.48 5.10
CA ASP A 229 4.99 29.43 3.74
C ASP A 229 4.74 30.75 2.99
N VAL A 230 3.48 31.13 2.81
CA VAL A 230 3.15 32.22 1.91
C VAL A 230 3.65 33.57 2.40
N ILE A 231 3.48 33.90 3.68
CA ILE A 231 3.96 35.19 4.25
C ILE A 231 5.49 35.29 4.21
N PRO A 232 6.27 34.26 4.66
CA PRO A 232 7.71 34.31 4.54
C PRO A 232 8.23 34.42 3.11
N ASP A 233 7.57 33.78 2.15
CA ASP A 233 7.99 33.87 0.74
C ASP A 233 7.60 35.20 0.11
N LEU A 234 6.45 35.77 0.45
CA LEU A 234 6.08 37.16 0.08
C LEU A 234 7.05 38.20 0.66
N MET A 235 7.56 37.97 1.85
CA MET A 235 8.56 38.89 2.45
C MET A 235 9.90 38.84 1.73
N LYS A 236 10.24 37.72 1.08
CA LYS A 236 11.45 37.56 0.26
C LYS A 236 11.26 38.07 -1.17
N ASP A 237 10.09 37.82 -1.74
CA ASP A 237 9.74 38.16 -3.12
C ASP A 237 8.29 38.65 -3.22
N SER A 238 8.11 39.96 -3.37
CA SER A 238 6.80 40.59 -3.45
C SER A 238 5.99 40.16 -4.69
N SER A 239 6.64 39.57 -5.70
CA SER A 239 5.97 39.05 -6.91
C SER A 239 5.50 37.59 -6.76
N TYR A 240 5.69 36.95 -5.60
CA TYR A 240 5.38 35.53 -5.37
C TYR A 240 3.94 35.12 -5.75
N LEU A 241 2.97 35.98 -5.50
CA LEU A 241 1.56 35.72 -5.85
C LEU A 241 1.20 36.01 -7.33
N GLN A 242 2.14 36.49 -8.13
CA GLN A 242 1.91 36.80 -9.56
C GLN A 242 2.34 35.65 -10.47
N ARG A 243 2.86 34.57 -9.88
CA ARG A 243 3.26 33.34 -10.57
C ARG A 243 2.15 32.30 -10.48
#